data_1dee74dafe87275c44cb3a00a4904fbf
#
_entry.id   1dee74dafe87275c44cb3a00a4904fbf
#
_cell.length_a   1.000
_cell.length_b   1.000
_cell.length_c   1.000
_cell.angle_alpha   90.00
_cell.angle_beta   90.00
_cell.angle_gamma   90.00
#
_symmetry.space_group_name_H-M   'P 1'
#
loop_
_entity.id
_entity.type
_entity.pdbx_description
1 polymer ?
#
loop_
_entity_poly.entity_id
_entity_poly.type
_entity_poly.pdbx_seq_one_letter_code
_entity_poly.pdbx_strand_id
1 'polypeptide(L)'
;MATESSIMDSNSFKEEYASMLSPKTREMISKREKYLGGAYRLFYRKPLNIVRGEGDYLWDDEGNKYLDMYNNVAGVGHCNPAVVNAVTEQMKTLNTHTRYLHEKILDYSEELLALMPDEINKIMYMCTGSEANDLALRVAEAYTGGTGIIITQEAYHGTSALTS
;
A
#
# COMPACT_ATOMS: atom_id res chain seq x y z
N MET A 1 -8.35 -22.77 22.47
CA MET A 1 -7.39 -21.69 22.81
C MET A 1 -8.06 -20.41 22.33
N ALA A 2 -8.31 -19.44 23.21
CA ALA A 2 -8.80 -18.13 22.81
C ALA A 2 -7.68 -17.48 21.98
N THR A 3 -7.95 -17.17 20.72
CA THR A 3 -7.04 -16.40 19.89
C THR A 3 -6.93 -15.04 20.55
N GLU A 4 -5.73 -14.63 20.96
CA GLU A 4 -5.47 -13.26 21.38
C GLU A 4 -5.97 -12.34 20.26
N SER A 5 -6.88 -11.41 20.62
CA SER A 5 -7.41 -10.45 19.63
C SER A 5 -6.26 -9.55 19.20
N SER A 6 -5.94 -9.53 17.91
CA SER A 6 -4.92 -8.61 17.41
C SER A 6 -5.37 -7.16 17.57
N ILE A 7 -4.43 -6.21 17.60
CA ILE A 7 -4.74 -4.77 17.59
C ILE A 7 -5.68 -4.42 16.44
N MET A 8 -5.55 -5.10 15.31
CA MET A 8 -6.41 -4.93 14.14
C MET A 8 -7.87 -5.32 14.42
N ASP A 9 -8.11 -6.32 15.27
CA ASP A 9 -9.47 -6.76 15.62
C ASP A 9 -10.19 -5.75 16.53
N SER A 10 -9.45 -4.99 17.32
CA SER A 10 -10.02 -3.96 18.21
C SER A 10 -10.55 -2.74 17.45
N ASN A 11 -10.01 -2.46 16.26
CA ASN A 11 -10.33 -1.30 15.43
C ASN A 11 -11.03 -1.67 14.12
N SER A 12 -11.49 -2.91 13.96
CA SER A 12 -12.22 -3.35 12.75
C SER A 12 -13.73 -3.11 12.89
N PHE A 13 -14.39 -2.95 11.74
CA PHE A 13 -15.85 -2.99 11.66
C PHE A 13 -16.34 -4.39 12.06
N LYS A 14 -17.44 -4.43 12.82
CA LYS A 14 -18.19 -5.65 13.14
C LYS A 14 -19.67 -5.43 12.87
N GLU A 15 -20.38 -6.48 12.49
CA GLU A 15 -21.81 -6.42 12.12
C GLU A 15 -22.69 -5.82 13.24
N GLU A 16 -22.30 -5.99 14.50
CA GLU A 16 -22.97 -5.36 15.64
C GLU A 16 -23.06 -3.83 15.58
N TYR A 17 -22.17 -3.20 14.79
CA TYR A 17 -22.16 -1.73 14.57
C TYR A 17 -23.00 -1.30 13.39
N ALA A 18 -23.55 -2.21 12.58
CA ALA A 18 -24.31 -1.91 11.36
C ALA A 18 -25.54 -1.01 11.61
N SER A 19 -26.16 -1.13 12.80
CA SER A 19 -27.32 -0.29 13.18
C SER A 19 -26.98 1.21 13.29
N MET A 20 -25.72 1.58 13.52
CA MET A 20 -25.26 2.96 13.63
C MET A 20 -24.95 3.62 12.27
N LEU A 21 -24.96 2.83 11.19
CA LEU A 21 -24.54 3.26 9.87
C LEU A 21 -25.71 3.77 9.03
N SER A 22 -25.43 4.73 8.15
CA SER A 22 -26.39 5.19 7.15
C SER A 22 -26.82 4.04 6.22
N PRO A 23 -28.03 4.10 5.62
CA PRO A 23 -28.45 3.13 4.63
C PRO A 23 -27.47 2.98 3.47
N LYS A 24 -26.89 4.10 3.00
CA LYS A 24 -25.86 4.13 1.96
C LYS A 24 -24.61 3.37 2.36
N THR A 25 -24.08 3.60 3.56
CA THR A 25 -22.88 2.92 4.07
C THR A 25 -23.13 1.42 4.18
N ARG A 26 -24.28 1.00 4.69
CA ARG A 26 -24.65 -0.42 4.78
C ARG A 26 -24.72 -1.09 3.38
N GLU A 27 -25.30 -0.41 2.41
CA GLU A 27 -25.34 -0.91 1.02
C GLU A 27 -23.91 -1.06 0.44
N MET A 28 -23.02 -0.10 0.70
CA MET A 28 -21.62 -0.17 0.27
C MET A 28 -20.88 -1.34 0.91
N ILE A 29 -21.08 -1.58 2.21
CA ILE A 29 -20.51 -2.73 2.91
C ILE A 29 -21.01 -4.04 2.30
N SER A 30 -22.31 -4.18 2.11
CA SER A 30 -22.90 -5.38 1.48
C SER A 30 -22.34 -5.62 0.07
N LYS A 31 -22.17 -4.57 -0.74
CA LYS A 31 -21.53 -4.69 -2.05
C LYS A 31 -20.06 -5.12 -1.94
N ARG A 32 -19.35 -4.58 -0.96
CA ARG A 32 -17.96 -4.94 -0.69
C ARG A 32 -17.82 -6.42 -0.32
N GLU A 33 -18.63 -6.91 0.60
CA GLU A 33 -18.66 -8.32 1.00
C GLU A 33 -19.01 -9.27 -0.14
N LYS A 34 -19.90 -8.82 -1.02
CA LYS A 34 -20.28 -9.61 -2.19
C LYS A 34 -19.17 -9.75 -3.23
N TYR A 35 -18.34 -8.72 -3.41
CA TYR A 35 -17.41 -8.63 -4.55
C TYR A 35 -15.94 -8.71 -4.19
N LEU A 36 -15.56 -8.42 -2.94
CA LEU A 36 -14.16 -8.45 -2.50
C LEU A 36 -13.91 -9.66 -1.60
N GLY A 37 -12.67 -10.15 -1.61
CA GLY A 37 -12.26 -11.27 -0.76
C GLY A 37 -12.39 -10.95 0.72
N GLY A 38 -12.75 -11.93 1.56
CA GLY A 38 -12.98 -11.74 3.00
C GLY A 38 -11.76 -11.30 3.82
N ALA A 39 -10.56 -11.34 3.22
CA ALA A 39 -9.35 -10.81 3.85
C ALA A 39 -9.29 -9.27 3.91
N TYR A 40 -10.08 -8.58 3.08
CA TYR A 40 -10.13 -7.13 3.08
C TYR A 40 -11.00 -6.60 4.23
N ARG A 41 -10.40 -6.37 5.38
CA ARG A 41 -11.10 -5.85 6.56
C ARG A 41 -11.36 -4.35 6.43
N LEU A 42 -12.49 -3.89 6.98
CA LEU A 42 -12.79 -2.47 7.15
C LEU A 42 -12.28 -2.01 8.51
N PHE A 43 -11.62 -0.85 8.51
CA PHE A 43 -11.23 -0.18 9.75
C PHE A 43 -12.41 0.61 10.32
N TYR A 44 -12.30 0.88 11.61
CA TYR A 44 -13.22 1.66 12.42
C TYR A 44 -14.61 1.04 12.61
N ARG A 45 -15.16 1.25 13.80
CA ARG A 45 -16.55 0.84 14.12
C ARG A 45 -17.57 1.50 13.18
N LYS A 46 -17.30 2.74 12.76
CA LYS A 46 -18.01 3.44 11.68
C LYS A 46 -17.06 3.58 10.49
N PRO A 47 -17.08 2.68 9.51
CA PRO A 47 -16.24 2.79 8.32
C PRO A 47 -16.45 4.10 7.59
N LEU A 48 -15.37 4.71 7.12
CA LEU A 48 -15.40 5.98 6.42
C LEU A 48 -15.50 5.76 4.91
N ASN A 49 -16.37 6.51 4.24
CA ASN A 49 -16.41 6.60 2.79
C ASN A 49 -15.58 7.83 2.35
N ILE A 50 -14.29 7.62 2.16
CA ILE A 50 -13.37 8.70 1.76
C ILE A 50 -13.56 9.01 0.28
N VAL A 51 -13.79 10.30 -0.04
CA VAL A 51 -14.08 10.77 -1.40
C VAL A 51 -13.10 11.83 -1.92
N ARG A 52 -12.25 12.39 -1.05
CA ARG A 52 -11.27 13.40 -1.43
C ARG A 52 -10.02 13.31 -0.55
N GLY A 53 -8.87 13.57 -1.14
CA GLY A 53 -7.60 13.78 -0.45
C GLY A 53 -6.88 15.00 -1.00
N GLU A 54 -6.21 15.80 -0.13
CA GLU A 54 -5.38 16.93 -0.50
C GLU A 54 -4.33 17.19 0.58
N GLY A 55 -3.05 17.18 0.21
CA GLY A 55 -1.96 17.29 1.18
C GLY A 55 -2.08 16.21 2.25
N ASP A 56 -2.11 16.60 3.50
CA ASP A 56 -2.16 15.69 4.65
C ASP A 56 -3.60 15.37 5.11
N TYR A 57 -4.61 15.73 4.32
CA TYR A 57 -6.00 15.63 4.73
C TYR A 57 -6.84 14.77 3.80
N LEU A 58 -7.84 14.13 4.41
CA LEU A 58 -8.88 13.34 3.75
C LEU A 58 -10.26 13.93 4.08
N TRP A 59 -11.23 13.72 3.18
CA TRP A 59 -12.64 14.07 3.41
C TRP A 59 -13.54 12.88 3.10
N ASP A 60 -14.52 12.69 3.95
CA ASP A 60 -15.59 11.73 3.69
C ASP A 60 -16.71 12.34 2.85
N ASP A 61 -17.70 11.53 2.48
CA ASP A 61 -18.86 11.94 1.70
C ASP A 61 -19.90 12.76 2.49
N GLU A 62 -19.71 12.92 3.79
CA GLU A 62 -20.47 13.83 4.66
C GLU A 62 -19.77 15.21 4.77
N GLY A 63 -18.57 15.36 4.21
CA GLY A 63 -17.78 16.60 4.22
C GLY A 63 -16.90 16.77 5.46
N ASN A 64 -16.81 15.76 6.32
CA ASN A 64 -15.90 15.80 7.46
C ASN A 64 -14.45 15.71 7.00
N LYS A 65 -13.58 16.51 7.62
CA LYS A 65 -12.16 16.59 7.33
C LYS A 65 -11.36 15.83 8.38
N TYR A 66 -10.43 15.01 7.93
CA TYR A 66 -9.55 14.18 8.76
C TYR A 66 -8.09 14.49 8.46
N LEU A 67 -7.25 14.60 9.49
CA LEU A 67 -5.80 14.55 9.33
C LEU A 67 -5.40 13.09 9.10
N ASP A 68 -4.74 12.81 7.99
CA ASP A 68 -4.28 11.46 7.67
C ASP A 68 -2.96 11.14 8.37
N MET A 69 -3.06 10.41 9.47
CA MET A 69 -1.92 9.94 10.27
C MET A 69 -1.58 8.47 10.01
N TYR A 70 -2.23 7.85 9.02
CA TYR A 70 -2.10 6.41 8.78
C TYR A 70 -1.61 6.07 7.38
N ASN A 71 -2.06 6.81 6.35
CA ASN A 71 -1.88 6.41 4.96
C ASN A 71 -0.45 6.67 4.47
N ASN A 72 0.36 5.62 4.39
CA ASN A 72 1.76 5.69 3.96
C ASN A 72 1.95 5.64 2.43
N VAL A 73 0.89 5.49 1.65
CA VAL A 73 0.96 5.44 0.18
C VAL A 73 1.19 6.83 -0.42
N ALA A 74 0.59 7.85 0.19
CA ALA A 74 0.72 9.24 -0.24
C ALA A 74 1.91 9.95 0.46
N GLY A 75 3.13 9.42 0.33
CA GLY A 75 4.32 9.90 1.04
C GLY A 75 4.68 11.38 0.84
N VAL A 76 4.18 12.02 -0.22
CA VAL A 76 4.32 13.46 -0.49
C VAL A 76 2.99 14.21 -0.44
N GLY A 77 2.00 13.64 0.23
CA GLY A 77 0.64 14.17 0.35
C GLY A 77 -0.29 13.72 -0.77
N HIS A 78 -1.59 13.69 -0.44
CA HIS A 78 -2.64 13.33 -1.39
C HIS A 78 -2.73 14.35 -2.53
N CYS A 79 -2.89 13.84 -3.75
CA CYS A 79 -3.07 14.63 -4.97
C CYS A 79 -1.98 15.71 -5.17
N ASN A 80 -0.72 15.40 -4.80
CA ASN A 80 0.40 16.32 -5.00
C ASN A 80 0.48 16.76 -6.48
N PRO A 81 0.40 18.06 -6.79
CA PRO A 81 0.31 18.55 -8.16
C PRO A 81 1.50 18.17 -9.02
N ALA A 82 2.72 18.14 -8.45
CA ALA A 82 3.92 17.76 -9.21
C ALA A 82 3.85 16.30 -9.65
N VAL A 83 3.41 15.40 -8.76
CA VAL A 83 3.24 13.97 -9.07
C VAL A 83 2.12 13.78 -10.09
N VAL A 84 0.95 14.38 -9.87
CA VAL A 84 -0.21 14.26 -10.78
C VAL A 84 0.16 14.73 -12.18
N ASN A 85 0.81 15.88 -12.30
CA ASN A 85 1.21 16.42 -13.61
C ASN A 85 2.25 15.53 -14.30
N ALA A 86 3.30 15.10 -13.59
CA ALA A 86 4.34 14.25 -14.17
C ALA A 86 3.77 12.91 -14.65
N VAL A 87 2.91 12.26 -13.87
CA VAL A 87 2.24 11.02 -14.26
C VAL A 87 1.33 11.25 -15.47
N THR A 88 0.53 12.32 -15.47
CA THR A 88 -0.38 12.65 -16.56
C THR A 88 0.38 12.86 -17.89
N GLU A 89 1.45 13.63 -17.86
CA GLU A 89 2.25 13.89 -19.08
C GLU A 89 2.96 12.61 -19.57
N GLN A 90 3.48 11.79 -18.66
CA GLN A 90 4.09 10.53 -19.05
C GLN A 90 3.07 9.56 -19.67
N MET A 91 1.87 9.45 -19.10
CA MET A 91 0.79 8.59 -19.62
C MET A 91 0.31 9.01 -21.00
N LYS A 92 0.33 10.31 -21.32
CA LYS A 92 0.00 10.82 -22.67
C LYS A 92 1.10 10.49 -23.68
N THR A 93 2.35 10.31 -23.25
CA THR A 93 3.50 10.15 -24.12
C THR A 93 3.82 8.68 -24.36
N LEU A 94 4.03 7.92 -23.29
CA LEU A 94 4.48 6.53 -23.39
C LEU A 94 4.28 5.81 -22.06
N ASN A 95 3.68 4.61 -22.11
CA ASN A 95 3.67 3.64 -21.04
C ASN A 95 4.18 2.30 -21.57
N THR A 96 5.38 1.89 -21.16
CA THR A 96 6.04 0.68 -21.66
C THR A 96 6.80 -0.04 -20.54
N HIS A 97 7.42 -1.17 -20.89
CA HIS A 97 8.17 -2.02 -19.95
C HIS A 97 9.70 -1.84 -20.10
N THR A 98 10.45 -2.39 -19.17
CA THR A 98 11.91 -2.23 -19.03
C THR A 98 12.77 -2.88 -20.13
N ARG A 99 12.17 -3.54 -21.11
CA ARG A 99 12.91 -4.11 -22.25
C ARG A 99 13.28 -3.08 -23.31
N TYR A 100 12.69 -1.89 -23.23
CA TYR A 100 13.10 -0.74 -24.04
C TYR A 100 13.94 0.23 -23.21
N LEU A 101 14.88 0.92 -23.86
CA LEU A 101 15.61 1.99 -23.21
C LEU A 101 14.69 3.17 -22.99
N HIS A 102 14.78 3.76 -21.79
CA HIS A 102 14.03 4.97 -21.43
C HIS A 102 14.83 5.79 -20.43
N GLU A 103 15.09 7.05 -20.75
CA GLU A 103 15.94 7.94 -19.95
C GLU A 103 15.45 8.10 -18.52
N LYS A 104 14.17 8.38 -18.31
CA LYS A 104 13.61 8.66 -16.98
C LYS A 104 13.85 7.57 -15.92
N ILE A 105 13.87 6.29 -16.31
CA ILE A 105 14.17 5.22 -15.36
C ILE A 105 15.66 5.20 -15.00
N LEU A 106 16.53 5.57 -15.96
CA LEU A 106 17.96 5.65 -15.72
C LEU A 106 18.30 6.85 -14.84
N ASP A 107 17.76 8.02 -15.14
CA ASP A 107 17.93 9.24 -14.36
C ASP A 107 17.46 9.02 -12.90
N TYR A 108 16.26 8.46 -12.72
CA TYR A 108 15.75 8.14 -11.38
C TYR A 108 16.60 7.11 -10.66
N SER A 109 17.14 6.09 -11.38
CA SER A 109 18.01 5.09 -10.78
C SER A 109 19.33 5.71 -10.30
N GLU A 110 19.91 6.62 -11.09
CA GLU A 110 21.13 7.35 -10.74
C GLU A 110 20.91 8.22 -9.50
N GLU A 111 19.85 9.02 -9.48
CA GLU A 111 19.51 9.87 -8.33
C GLU A 111 19.26 9.05 -7.06
N LEU A 112 18.54 7.94 -7.17
CA LEU A 112 18.21 7.11 -6.01
C LEU A 112 19.45 6.38 -5.48
N LEU A 113 20.28 5.82 -6.35
CA LEU A 113 21.51 5.12 -5.94
C LEU A 113 22.54 6.07 -5.35
N ALA A 114 22.58 7.35 -5.78
CA ALA A 114 23.45 8.36 -5.18
C ALA A 114 23.14 8.65 -3.69
N LEU A 115 21.98 8.24 -3.19
CA LEU A 115 21.60 8.33 -1.77
C LEU A 115 21.98 7.08 -0.97
N MET A 116 22.49 6.04 -1.61
CA MET A 116 22.85 4.76 -0.98
C MET A 116 24.36 4.67 -0.73
N PRO A 117 24.80 3.77 0.18
CA PRO A 117 26.23 3.43 0.28
C PRO A 117 26.78 2.86 -1.04
N ASP A 118 28.07 3.05 -1.29
CA ASP A 118 28.73 2.64 -2.54
C ASP A 118 28.58 1.13 -2.89
N GLU A 119 28.39 0.31 -1.88
CA GLU A 119 28.16 -1.13 -2.03
C GLU A 119 26.81 -1.45 -2.68
N ILE A 120 25.83 -0.53 -2.58
CA ILE A 120 24.50 -0.66 -3.20
C ILE A 120 24.50 0.11 -4.51
N ASN A 121 24.87 -0.57 -5.58
CA ASN A 121 25.07 0.04 -6.91
C ASN A 121 24.17 -0.54 -8.01
N LYS A 122 23.17 -1.33 -7.65
CA LYS A 122 22.17 -1.91 -8.55
C LYS A 122 20.79 -1.80 -7.93
N ILE A 123 19.79 -1.63 -8.79
CA ILE A 123 18.40 -1.52 -8.37
C ILE A 123 17.50 -2.41 -9.24
N MET A 124 16.49 -3.00 -8.63
CA MET A 124 15.44 -3.75 -9.31
C MET A 124 14.08 -3.19 -8.89
N TYR A 125 13.29 -2.77 -9.86
CA TYR A 125 11.96 -2.20 -9.64
C TYR A 125 10.90 -3.30 -9.71
N MET A 126 9.98 -3.28 -8.75
CA MET A 126 8.85 -4.19 -8.64
C MET A 126 7.54 -3.39 -8.57
N CYS A 127 6.41 -4.04 -8.87
CA CYS A 127 5.11 -3.37 -8.85
C CYS A 127 4.56 -3.15 -7.43
N THR A 128 5.00 -3.96 -6.47
CA THR A 128 4.54 -3.89 -5.08
C THR A 128 5.68 -4.16 -4.09
N GLY A 129 5.50 -3.71 -2.84
CA GLY A 129 6.41 -4.07 -1.75
C GLY A 129 6.46 -5.58 -1.46
N SER A 130 5.34 -6.29 -1.64
CA SER A 130 5.30 -7.76 -1.53
C SER A 130 6.23 -8.44 -2.53
N GLU A 131 6.20 -8.02 -3.78
CA GLU A 131 7.08 -8.55 -4.84
C GLU A 131 8.53 -8.16 -4.60
N ALA A 132 8.79 -6.96 -4.11
CA ALA A 132 10.15 -6.51 -3.79
C ALA A 132 10.76 -7.36 -2.66
N ASN A 133 10.00 -7.61 -1.59
CA ASN A 133 10.43 -8.46 -0.49
C ASN A 133 10.60 -9.92 -0.95
N ASP A 134 9.68 -10.45 -1.73
CA ASP A 134 9.79 -11.80 -2.30
C ASP A 134 11.07 -11.96 -3.13
N LEU A 135 11.35 -10.99 -4.00
CA LEU A 135 12.58 -11.00 -4.79
C LEU A 135 13.83 -10.88 -3.91
N ALA A 136 13.82 -10.02 -2.89
CA ALA A 136 14.95 -9.85 -1.97
C ALA A 136 15.27 -11.17 -1.22
N LEU A 137 14.25 -11.86 -0.73
CA LEU A 137 14.41 -13.17 -0.08
C LEU A 137 14.98 -14.21 -1.02
N ARG A 138 14.46 -14.28 -2.25
CA ARG A 138 14.98 -15.22 -3.28
C ARG A 138 16.43 -14.93 -3.66
N VAL A 139 16.82 -13.66 -3.76
CA VAL A 139 18.21 -13.27 -4.02
C VAL A 139 19.11 -13.65 -2.85
N ALA A 140 18.66 -13.39 -1.60
CA ALA A 140 19.40 -13.77 -0.40
C ALA A 140 19.60 -15.29 -0.32
N GLU A 141 18.54 -16.08 -0.55
CA GLU A 141 18.62 -17.55 -0.58
C GLU A 141 19.58 -18.05 -1.66
N ALA A 142 19.47 -17.52 -2.88
CA ALA A 142 20.34 -17.90 -4.00
C ALA A 142 21.82 -17.58 -3.73
N TYR A 143 22.10 -16.49 -3.03
CA TYR A 143 23.46 -16.06 -2.71
C TYR A 143 24.06 -16.82 -1.53
N THR A 144 23.28 -17.08 -0.48
CA THR A 144 23.77 -17.66 0.78
C THR A 144 23.56 -19.17 0.88
N GLY A 145 22.64 -19.75 0.14
CA GLY A 145 22.13 -21.12 0.30
C GLY A 145 21.30 -21.32 1.58
N GLY A 146 21.05 -20.25 2.35
CA GLY A 146 20.26 -20.30 3.58
C GLY A 146 18.78 -20.07 3.33
N THR A 147 17.91 -20.78 4.06
CA THR A 147 16.44 -20.68 3.95
C THR A 147 15.78 -20.04 5.17
N GLY A 148 16.55 -19.79 6.24
CA GLY A 148 16.06 -19.21 7.48
C GLY A 148 15.92 -17.68 7.38
N ILE A 149 14.78 -17.16 7.83
CA ILE A 149 14.48 -15.72 7.85
C ILE A 149 14.11 -15.31 9.27
N ILE A 150 14.69 -14.23 9.77
CA ILE A 150 14.34 -13.64 11.07
C ILE A 150 13.43 -12.44 10.81
N ILE A 151 12.24 -12.46 11.38
CA ILE A 151 11.25 -11.39 11.28
C ILE A 151 10.86 -10.88 12.67
N THR A 152 10.32 -9.66 12.73
CA THR A 152 9.70 -9.14 13.96
C THR A 152 8.27 -9.66 14.08
N GLN A 153 7.84 -9.92 15.30
CA GLN A 153 6.48 -10.34 15.58
C GLN A 153 5.48 -9.28 15.08
N GLU A 154 4.33 -9.71 14.54
CA GLU A 154 3.25 -8.85 14.01
C GLU A 154 3.66 -7.92 12.85
N ALA A 155 4.85 -8.06 12.28
CA ALA A 155 5.26 -7.24 11.15
C ALA A 155 4.59 -7.69 9.85
N TYR A 156 4.14 -6.72 9.05
CA TYR A 156 3.63 -6.96 7.71
C TYR A 156 4.77 -6.86 6.68
N HIS A 157 5.02 -7.94 5.97
CA HIS A 157 6.05 -8.01 4.93
C HIS A 157 5.50 -8.17 3.51
N GLY A 158 4.21 -8.43 3.37
CA GLY A 158 3.56 -8.63 2.08
C GLY A 158 2.53 -9.76 2.11
N THR A 159 2.03 -10.09 0.92
CA THR A 159 1.01 -11.14 0.70
C THR A 159 1.45 -12.20 -0.30
N SER A 160 2.74 -12.26 -0.63
CA SER A 160 3.30 -13.36 -1.43
C SER A 160 3.51 -14.62 -0.57
N ALA A 161 3.75 -15.76 -1.21
CA ALA A 161 3.96 -17.03 -0.50
C ALA A 161 5.18 -17.03 0.45
N LEU A 162 6.15 -16.15 0.21
CA LEU A 162 7.34 -16.03 1.05
C LEU A 162 7.20 -14.94 2.14
N THR A 163 6.21 -14.06 2.01
CA THR A 163 6.08 -12.88 2.88
C THR A 163 4.80 -12.88 3.73
N SER A 164 3.92 -13.87 3.55
CA SER A 164 2.67 -14.05 4.31
C SER A 164 2.83 -15.01 5.49
#